data_b0734822b27a3fad2e1dcb3dbd516106
#
_entry.id   b0734822b27a3fad2e1dcb3dbd516106
#
_cell.length_a   1.000
_cell.length_b   1.000
_cell.length_c   1.000
_cell.angle_alpha   90.00
_cell.angle_beta   90.00
_cell.angle_gamma   90.00
#
_symmetry.space_group_name_H-M   'P 1'
#
loop_
_entity.id
_entity.type
_entity.pdbx_description
1 polymer ?
#
loop_
_entity_poly.entity_id
_entity_poly.type
_entity_poly.pdbx_seq_one_letter_code
_entity_poly.pdbx_strand_id
1 'polypeptide(L)'
;MHAILEILEEATDSAGPDLISLADLKLALGITDSADDATLQAAITFQSRIIAEYCDRRFGRAEVLETFTFDPGEYMLTRQALTLSLYPVAEIIEISSAGATAADYQFDPASGRVWGGWSGTVAVVYSGGYDLPEEAPARLQKAVIEAVRESQTSGARDPSIREVQHGDTRISYFTSSTSSASPGYLSAPVVDLIRPYRRLHVA
;
A
#
# COMPACT_ATOMS: atom_id res chain seq x y z
N MET A 1 -3.40 23.67 -1.11
CA MET A 1 -2.09 23.07 -0.72
C MET A 1 -1.68 22.05 -1.75
N HIS A 2 -0.45 22.10 -2.24
CA HIS A 2 0.12 21.13 -3.19
C HIS A 2 1.32 20.45 -2.54
N ALA A 3 1.43 19.12 -2.71
CA ALA A 3 2.53 18.35 -2.15
C ALA A 3 3.28 17.63 -3.28
N ILE A 4 4.60 17.65 -3.23
CA ILE A 4 5.50 16.92 -4.14
C ILE A 4 6.36 16.00 -3.28
N LEU A 5 6.40 14.71 -3.63
CA LEU A 5 7.22 13.69 -2.98
C LEU A 5 8.42 13.35 -3.87
N GLU A 6 9.61 13.38 -3.30
CA GLU A 6 10.84 12.92 -3.91
C GLU A 6 11.47 11.83 -3.03
N ILE A 7 11.86 10.71 -3.63
CA ILE A 7 12.53 9.62 -2.91
C ILE A 7 14.03 9.91 -2.94
N LEU A 8 14.63 10.02 -1.77
CA LEU A 8 16.06 10.28 -1.61
C LEU A 8 16.85 8.97 -1.56
N GLU A 9 16.44 8.06 -0.69
CA GLU A 9 17.03 6.73 -0.56
C GLU A 9 15.95 5.67 -0.35
N GLU A 10 16.11 4.52 -0.99
CA GLU A 10 15.36 3.30 -0.67
C GLU A 10 16.16 2.50 0.35
N ALA A 11 15.50 1.90 1.33
CA ALA A 11 16.19 1.01 2.27
C ALA A 11 16.85 -0.12 1.48
N THR A 12 18.16 -0.24 1.60
CA THR A 12 19.01 -1.13 0.78
C THR A 12 18.68 -2.61 1.01
N ASP A 13 18.11 -2.93 2.16
CA ASP A 13 17.72 -4.29 2.57
C ASP A 13 16.25 -4.64 2.24
N SER A 14 15.49 -3.70 1.68
CA SER A 14 14.14 -4.01 1.25
C SER A 14 14.21 -4.91 0.02
N ALA A 15 13.91 -6.18 0.17
CA ALA A 15 13.84 -7.19 -0.89
C ALA A 15 12.73 -6.91 -1.92
N GLY A 16 12.57 -5.65 -2.29
CA GLY A 16 11.54 -5.19 -3.21
C GLY A 16 10.23 -4.80 -2.52
N PRO A 17 9.18 -4.48 -3.28
CA PRO A 17 7.89 -4.04 -2.76
C PRO A 17 7.02 -5.20 -2.22
N ASP A 18 7.59 -6.37 -1.99
CA ASP A 18 6.86 -7.59 -1.66
C ASP A 18 6.28 -7.51 -0.25
N LEU A 19 4.96 -7.67 -0.13
CA LEU A 19 4.21 -7.56 1.12
C LEU A 19 4.21 -8.84 1.95
N ILE A 20 4.74 -9.94 1.41
CA ILE A 20 4.87 -11.23 2.09
C ILE A 20 6.09 -11.97 1.56
N SER A 21 6.72 -12.78 2.40
CA SER A 21 7.81 -13.64 1.97
C SER A 21 7.29 -14.88 1.22
N LEU A 22 8.14 -15.46 0.35
CA LEU A 22 7.81 -16.72 -0.33
C LEU A 22 7.56 -17.84 0.68
N ALA A 23 8.33 -17.88 1.77
CA ALA A 23 8.19 -18.89 2.80
C ALA A 23 6.82 -18.82 3.49
N ASP A 24 6.36 -17.63 3.85
CA ASP A 24 5.07 -17.42 4.50
C ASP A 24 3.91 -17.69 3.54
N LEU A 25 4.04 -17.32 2.27
CA LEU A 25 3.04 -17.66 1.25
C LEU A 25 2.90 -19.17 1.10
N LYS A 26 4.03 -19.89 0.97
CA LYS A 26 4.03 -21.36 0.86
C LYS A 26 3.41 -22.03 2.08
N LEU A 27 3.75 -21.53 3.28
CA LEU A 27 3.14 -22.01 4.53
C LEU A 27 1.62 -21.82 4.53
N ALA A 28 1.15 -20.64 4.11
CA ALA A 28 -0.28 -20.32 4.06
C ALA A 28 -1.06 -21.14 3.01
N LEU A 29 -0.39 -21.52 1.91
CA LEU A 29 -0.98 -22.33 0.85
C LEU A 29 -0.79 -23.84 1.06
N GLY A 30 0.00 -24.26 2.05
CA GLY A 30 0.32 -25.68 2.30
C GLY A 30 1.26 -26.29 1.26
N ILE A 31 2.09 -25.46 0.60
CA ILE A 31 3.03 -25.90 -0.44
C ILE A 31 4.37 -26.22 0.22
N THR A 32 4.87 -27.44 0.02
CA THR A 32 6.13 -27.90 0.63
C THR A 32 7.27 -28.11 -0.37
N ASP A 33 6.94 -28.26 -1.65
CA ASP A 33 7.93 -28.41 -2.72
C ASP A 33 8.43 -27.04 -3.23
N SER A 34 9.46 -27.06 -4.06
CA SER A 34 10.08 -25.86 -4.65
C SER A 34 9.90 -25.75 -6.17
N ALA A 35 9.06 -26.58 -6.76
CA ALA A 35 8.92 -26.64 -8.22
C ALA A 35 8.41 -25.32 -8.80
N ASP A 36 7.52 -24.65 -8.09
CA ASP A 36 6.84 -23.43 -8.54
C ASP A 36 7.37 -22.15 -7.85
N ASP A 37 8.47 -22.21 -7.11
CA ASP A 37 8.98 -21.10 -6.31
C ASP A 37 9.16 -19.80 -7.13
N ALA A 38 9.72 -19.88 -8.32
CA ALA A 38 9.89 -18.73 -9.20
C ALA A 38 8.55 -18.10 -9.64
N THR A 39 7.56 -18.96 -9.92
CA THR A 39 6.21 -18.53 -10.31
C THR A 39 5.49 -17.88 -9.13
N LEU A 40 5.60 -18.47 -7.93
CA LEU A 40 5.02 -17.93 -6.71
C LEU A 40 5.66 -16.58 -6.35
N GLN A 41 6.98 -16.47 -6.45
CA GLN A 41 7.69 -15.20 -6.20
C GLN A 41 7.24 -14.11 -7.17
N ALA A 42 7.13 -14.42 -8.46
CA ALA A 42 6.61 -13.49 -9.45
C ALA A 42 5.15 -13.06 -9.14
N ALA A 43 4.32 -14.00 -8.68
CA ALA A 43 2.95 -13.73 -8.27
C ALA A 43 2.88 -12.81 -7.04
N ILE A 44 3.75 -13.02 -6.02
CA ILE A 44 3.86 -12.14 -4.84
C ILE A 44 4.16 -10.72 -5.30
N THR A 45 5.23 -10.54 -6.08
CA THR A 45 5.66 -9.22 -6.55
C THR A 45 4.57 -8.53 -7.37
N PHE A 46 3.90 -9.27 -8.25
CA PHE A 46 2.82 -8.72 -9.06
C PHE A 46 1.62 -8.28 -8.22
N GLN A 47 1.15 -9.13 -7.31
CA GLN A 47 0.00 -8.81 -6.46
C GLN A 47 0.32 -7.70 -5.45
N SER A 48 1.53 -7.65 -4.92
CA SER A 48 1.98 -6.59 -4.03
C SER A 48 1.95 -5.21 -4.72
N ARG A 49 2.36 -5.16 -6.00
CA ARG A 49 2.30 -3.93 -6.81
C ARG A 49 0.87 -3.49 -7.08
N ILE A 50 -0.03 -4.40 -7.45
CA ILE A 50 -1.45 -4.08 -7.66
C ILE A 50 -2.09 -3.54 -6.39
N ILE A 51 -1.79 -4.13 -5.23
CA ILE A 51 -2.29 -3.66 -3.94
C ILE A 51 -1.77 -2.26 -3.63
N ALA A 52 -0.48 -2.00 -3.86
CA ALA A 52 0.11 -0.68 -3.67
C ALA A 52 -0.53 0.38 -4.58
N GLU A 53 -0.74 0.04 -5.86
CA GLU A 53 -1.42 0.89 -6.83
C GLU A 53 -2.88 1.18 -6.42
N TYR A 54 -3.63 0.16 -6.01
CA TYR A 54 -5.00 0.35 -5.52
C TYR A 54 -5.07 1.25 -4.29
N CYS A 55 -4.11 1.11 -3.37
CA CYS A 55 -4.04 1.93 -2.16
C CYS A 55 -3.50 3.34 -2.43
N ASP A 56 -3.00 3.60 -3.64
CA ASP A 56 -2.32 4.85 -4.01
C ASP A 56 -1.25 5.22 -2.98
N ARG A 57 -0.46 4.25 -2.56
CA ARG A 57 0.63 4.47 -1.62
C ARG A 57 1.73 3.43 -1.73
N ARG A 58 2.93 3.87 -1.37
CA ARG A 58 4.08 3.00 -1.16
C ARG A 58 4.03 2.43 0.26
N PHE A 59 4.40 1.17 0.43
CA PHE A 59 4.46 0.52 1.75
C PHE A 59 5.88 0.33 2.26
N GLY A 60 6.84 0.06 1.36
CA GLY A 60 8.24 -0.17 1.74
C GLY A 60 8.92 1.07 2.30
N ARG A 61 9.82 0.85 3.26
CA ARG A 61 10.59 1.91 3.91
C ARG A 61 11.47 2.65 2.91
N ALA A 62 11.45 3.96 3.01
CA ALA A 62 12.33 4.83 2.22
C ALA A 62 12.58 6.14 2.97
N GLU A 63 13.71 6.77 2.67
CA GLU A 63 13.94 8.18 3.02
C GLU A 63 13.41 9.06 1.89
N VAL A 64 12.61 10.03 2.24
CA VAL A 64 11.91 10.87 1.27
C VAL A 64 11.97 12.34 1.67
N LEU A 65 12.01 13.19 0.65
CA LEU A 65 11.75 14.62 0.76
C LEU A 65 10.33 14.89 0.27
N GLU A 66 9.50 15.46 1.12
CA GLU A 66 8.16 15.87 0.76
C GLU A 66 8.01 17.39 0.93
N THR A 67 7.64 18.06 -0.15
CA THR A 67 7.54 19.52 -0.21
C THR A 67 6.07 19.92 -0.31
N PHE A 68 5.63 20.75 0.64
CA PHE A 68 4.28 21.30 0.72
C PHE A 68 4.31 22.78 0.38
N THR A 69 3.50 23.20 -0.59
CA THR A 69 3.35 24.60 -0.95
C THR A 69 1.95 25.07 -0.59
N PHE A 70 1.90 26.14 0.19
CA PHE A 70 0.64 26.79 0.58
C PHE A 70 0.36 27.97 -0.33
N ASP A 71 -0.88 28.13 -0.77
CA ASP A 71 -1.28 29.29 -1.57
C ASP A 71 -1.25 30.58 -0.74
N PRO A 72 -0.84 31.72 -1.34
CA PRO A 72 -0.87 33.01 -0.68
C PRO A 72 -2.31 33.36 -0.29
N GLY A 73 -2.62 33.35 0.99
CA GLY A 73 -3.96 33.57 1.54
C GLY A 73 -4.47 32.44 2.42
N GLU A 74 -3.91 31.25 2.33
CA GLU A 74 -4.15 30.14 3.27
C GLU A 74 -3.39 30.31 4.61
N TYR A 75 -2.73 31.46 4.83
CA TYR A 75 -2.06 31.79 6.10
C TYR A 75 -3.08 31.96 7.24
N MET A 76 -3.79 30.93 7.57
CA MET A 76 -4.76 31.01 8.64
C MET A 76 -4.31 30.23 9.87
N LEU A 77 -3.77 30.98 10.82
CA LEU A 77 -4.06 31.11 12.27
C LEU A 77 -4.26 29.81 13.08
N THR A 78 -4.24 28.63 12.51
CA THR A 78 -4.33 27.37 13.25
C THR A 78 -3.21 26.45 12.80
N ARG A 79 -2.61 25.75 13.76
CA ARG A 79 -1.65 24.65 13.53
C ARG A 79 -2.21 23.72 12.46
N GLN A 80 -1.87 23.94 11.21
CA GLN A 80 -2.28 23.06 10.14
C GLN A 80 -1.48 21.76 10.25
N ALA A 81 -2.16 20.65 10.23
CA ALA A 81 -1.51 19.35 10.15
C ALA A 81 -1.10 19.10 8.70
N LEU A 82 0.18 18.87 8.48
CA LEU A 82 0.68 18.22 7.26
C LEU A 82 0.39 16.74 7.37
N THR A 83 0.04 16.09 6.28
CA THR A 83 -0.10 14.63 6.23
C THR A 83 0.96 14.09 5.29
N LEU A 84 1.96 13.44 5.86
CA LEU A 84 3.05 12.82 5.12
C LEU A 84 2.53 11.61 4.33
N SER A 85 3.05 11.44 3.13
CA SER A 85 2.58 10.42 2.20
C SER A 85 3.05 9.01 2.56
N LEU A 86 4.24 8.90 3.15
CA LEU A 86 4.85 7.62 3.52
C LEU A 86 4.78 7.42 5.03
N TYR A 87 3.80 6.67 5.50
CA TYR A 87 3.61 6.33 6.92
C TYR A 87 3.45 4.81 7.09
N PRO A 88 3.77 4.22 8.28
CA PRO A 88 4.17 4.92 9.50
C PRO A 88 5.50 5.67 9.32
N VAL A 89 5.64 6.79 10.02
CA VAL A 89 6.88 7.56 10.02
C VAL A 89 7.80 7.00 11.07
N ALA A 90 8.98 6.57 10.67
CA ALA A 90 9.98 6.06 11.60
C ALA A 90 10.72 7.21 12.28
N GLU A 91 11.15 8.20 11.49
CA GLU A 91 11.93 9.34 11.97
C GLU A 91 11.71 10.54 11.05
N ILE A 92 11.64 11.73 11.64
CA ILE A 92 11.73 12.99 10.92
C ILE A 92 13.16 13.51 11.05
N ILE A 93 13.86 13.60 9.91
CA ILE A 93 15.27 13.97 9.85
C ILE A 93 15.39 15.50 9.90
N GLU A 94 14.61 16.19 9.06
CA GLU A 94 14.61 17.64 8.99
C GLU A 94 13.25 18.18 8.54
N ILE A 95 12.85 19.30 9.13
CA ILE A 95 11.75 20.12 8.63
C ILE A 95 12.24 21.52 8.41
N SER A 96 12.05 22.05 7.22
CA SER A 96 12.28 23.47 6.92
C SER A 96 10.97 24.15 6.53
N SER A 97 10.76 25.36 7.05
CA SER A 97 9.60 26.20 6.75
C SER A 97 10.09 27.59 6.36
N ALA A 98 9.70 28.07 5.18
CA ALA A 98 10.16 29.34 4.60
C ALA A 98 11.71 29.47 4.56
N GLY A 99 12.42 28.34 4.35
CA GLY A 99 13.89 28.29 4.28
C GLY A 99 14.62 28.31 5.63
N ALA A 100 13.90 28.18 6.75
CA ALA A 100 14.49 28.04 8.10
C ALA A 100 14.08 26.70 8.71
N THR A 101 15.02 26.06 9.45
CA THR A 101 14.75 24.80 10.16
C THR A 101 13.69 25.02 11.23
N ALA A 102 12.63 24.22 11.22
CA ALA A 102 11.56 24.24 12.22
C ALA A 102 11.93 23.35 13.40
N ALA A 103 11.94 23.93 14.62
CA ALA A 103 12.26 23.19 15.84
C ALA A 103 11.02 22.85 16.69
N ASP A 104 9.91 23.56 16.50
CA ASP A 104 8.68 23.41 17.29
C ASP A 104 7.59 22.72 16.45
N TYR A 105 7.59 21.38 16.48
CA TYR A 105 6.57 20.59 15.85
C TYR A 105 6.21 19.36 16.70
N GLN A 106 5.05 18.78 16.45
CA GLN A 106 4.61 17.50 16.99
C GLN A 106 4.22 16.61 15.83
N PHE A 107 4.46 15.30 15.95
CA PHE A 107 4.02 14.37 14.93
C PHE A 107 3.46 13.08 15.52
N ASP A 108 2.56 12.45 14.77
CA ASP A 108 2.04 11.11 15.04
C ASP A 108 2.65 10.13 14.04
N PRO A 109 3.54 9.22 14.47
CA PRO A 109 4.20 8.27 13.61
C PRO A 109 3.23 7.38 12.83
N ALA A 110 2.13 6.97 13.45
CA ALA A 110 1.19 6.01 12.88
C ALA A 110 0.38 6.60 11.72
N SER A 111 -0.03 7.85 11.83
CA SER A 111 -0.84 8.53 10.81
C SER A 111 -0.04 9.40 9.85
N GLY A 112 1.23 9.65 10.14
CA GLY A 112 2.08 10.58 9.37
C GLY A 112 1.63 12.04 9.47
N ARG A 113 0.88 12.41 10.51
CA ARG A 113 0.46 13.79 10.73
C ARG A 113 1.51 14.57 11.50
N VAL A 114 1.83 15.76 11.01
CA VAL A 114 2.80 16.67 11.62
C VAL A 114 2.14 18.02 11.86
N TRP A 115 2.13 18.50 13.09
CA TRP A 115 1.56 19.78 13.51
C TRP A 115 2.66 20.76 13.83
N GLY A 116 2.58 21.96 13.28
CA GLY A 116 3.51 23.06 13.53
C GLY A 116 3.00 24.38 13.02
N GLY A 117 3.79 25.43 13.22
CA GLY A 117 3.53 26.75 12.65
C GLY A 117 4.18 26.86 11.28
N TRP A 118 3.45 26.53 10.22
CA TRP A 118 3.97 26.49 8.85
C TRP A 118 3.78 27.82 8.13
N SER A 119 4.76 28.19 7.31
CA SER A 119 4.68 29.38 6.44
C SER A 119 5.40 29.15 5.12
N GLY A 120 4.83 29.60 4.01
CA GLY A 120 5.42 29.51 2.68
C GLY A 120 5.55 28.05 2.23
N THR A 121 6.74 27.68 1.76
CA THR A 121 7.05 26.33 1.38
C THR A 121 7.64 25.57 2.56
N VAL A 122 7.10 24.40 2.85
CA VAL A 122 7.58 23.50 3.91
C VAL A 122 8.16 22.25 3.26
N ALA A 123 9.42 21.96 3.56
CA ALA A 123 10.07 20.74 3.13
C ALA A 123 10.34 19.84 4.35
N VAL A 124 9.96 18.57 4.23
CA VAL A 124 10.12 17.56 5.29
C VAL A 124 10.96 16.42 4.74
N VAL A 125 12.12 16.19 5.35
CA VAL A 125 12.95 15.00 5.10
C VAL A 125 12.66 14.01 6.21
N TYR A 126 12.22 12.81 5.85
CA TYR A 126 11.83 11.80 6.82
C TYR A 126 12.00 10.38 6.29
N SER A 127 12.13 9.43 7.19
CA SER A 127 12.08 7.99 6.90
C SER A 127 10.72 7.45 7.31
N GLY A 128 10.07 6.71 6.42
CA GLY A 128 8.76 6.13 6.67
C GLY A 128 8.52 4.84 5.89
N GLY A 129 7.39 4.20 6.15
CA GLY A 129 7.03 2.90 5.60
C GLY A 129 7.40 1.74 6.51
N TYR A 130 7.21 0.51 6.02
CA TYR A 130 7.47 -0.75 6.72
C TYR A 130 8.75 -1.41 6.20
N ASP A 131 9.48 -2.10 7.05
CA ASP A 131 10.53 -3.01 6.61
C ASP A 131 9.87 -4.27 6.06
N LEU A 132 9.79 -4.33 4.73
CA LEU A 132 9.11 -5.41 4.03
C LEU A 132 10.07 -6.55 3.70
N PRO A 133 9.56 -7.79 3.75
CA PRO A 133 8.18 -8.23 4.06
C PRO A 133 7.88 -8.41 5.55
N GLU A 134 8.88 -8.32 6.45
CA GLU A 134 8.80 -8.74 7.86
C GLU A 134 7.80 -7.92 8.67
N GLU A 135 7.79 -6.60 8.48
CA GLU A 135 6.89 -5.69 9.21
C GLU A 135 5.58 -5.39 8.46
N ALA A 136 5.32 -6.09 7.35
CA ALA A 136 4.09 -5.88 6.60
C ALA A 136 2.86 -6.14 7.48
N PRO A 137 1.87 -5.23 7.51
CA PRO A 137 0.63 -5.47 8.24
C PRO A 137 -0.05 -6.76 7.83
N ALA A 138 -0.52 -7.56 8.81
CA ALA A 138 -1.12 -8.87 8.57
C ALA A 138 -2.29 -8.86 7.57
N ARG A 139 -3.04 -7.75 7.49
CA ARG A 139 -4.11 -7.60 6.49
C ARG A 139 -3.58 -7.50 5.07
N LEU A 140 -2.45 -6.83 4.86
CA LEU A 140 -1.81 -6.73 3.56
C LEU A 140 -1.22 -8.08 3.14
N GLN A 141 -0.55 -8.78 4.06
CA GLN A 141 -0.06 -10.14 3.82
C GLN A 141 -1.21 -11.06 3.43
N LYS A 142 -2.32 -11.05 4.20
CA LYS A 142 -3.50 -11.83 3.89
C LYS A 142 -4.11 -11.48 2.54
N ALA A 143 -4.13 -10.21 2.18
CA ALA A 143 -4.64 -9.77 0.87
C ALA A 143 -3.82 -10.36 -0.29
N VAL A 144 -2.48 -10.39 -0.17
CA VAL A 144 -1.61 -11.04 -1.17
C VAL A 144 -1.88 -12.53 -1.24
N ILE A 145 -2.00 -13.23 -0.10
CA ILE A 145 -2.29 -14.67 -0.07
C ILE A 145 -3.60 -14.97 -0.81
N GLU A 146 -4.67 -14.23 -0.53
CA GLU A 146 -5.96 -14.45 -1.19
C GLU A 146 -5.89 -14.11 -2.69
N ALA A 147 -5.22 -13.02 -3.07
CA ALA A 147 -5.05 -12.64 -4.47
C ALA A 147 -4.24 -13.68 -5.27
N VAL A 148 -3.17 -14.23 -4.69
CA VAL A 148 -2.39 -15.32 -5.32
C VAL A 148 -3.23 -16.60 -5.42
N ARG A 149 -3.94 -16.98 -4.37
CA ARG A 149 -4.85 -18.15 -4.37
C ARG A 149 -5.90 -18.04 -5.47
N GLU A 150 -6.52 -16.89 -5.61
CA GLU A 150 -7.51 -16.62 -6.66
C GLU A 150 -6.92 -16.70 -8.06
N SER A 151 -5.70 -16.15 -8.26
CA SER A 151 -5.03 -16.19 -9.55
C SER A 151 -4.71 -17.63 -9.99
N GLN A 152 -4.27 -18.48 -9.06
CA GLN A 152 -4.01 -19.90 -9.33
C GLN A 152 -5.31 -20.65 -9.67
N THR A 153 -6.39 -20.38 -8.93
CA THR A 153 -7.67 -21.04 -9.16
C THR A 153 -8.32 -20.57 -10.47
N SER A 154 -8.16 -19.30 -10.83
CA SER A 154 -8.71 -18.73 -12.07
C SER A 154 -7.94 -19.21 -13.30
N GLY A 155 -6.63 -19.43 -13.19
CA GLY A 155 -5.81 -19.97 -14.29
C GLY A 155 -6.13 -21.41 -14.65
N ALA A 156 -6.65 -22.19 -13.69
CA ALA A 156 -7.06 -23.58 -13.89
C ALA A 156 -8.49 -23.71 -14.45
N ARG A 157 -9.24 -22.61 -14.60
CA ARG A 157 -10.64 -22.63 -15.00
C ARG A 157 -10.87 -21.75 -16.22
N ASP A 158 -11.64 -22.25 -17.18
CA ASP A 158 -12.16 -21.46 -18.27
C ASP A 158 -13.20 -20.45 -17.74
N PRO A 159 -12.94 -19.11 -17.82
CA PRO A 159 -13.83 -18.09 -17.28
C PRO A 159 -15.17 -18.00 -18.03
N SER A 160 -15.30 -18.67 -19.19
CA SER A 160 -16.55 -18.74 -19.95
C SER A 160 -17.54 -19.75 -19.37
N ILE A 161 -17.06 -20.68 -18.54
CA ILE A 161 -17.91 -21.73 -17.95
C ILE A 161 -18.63 -21.17 -16.73
N ARG A 162 -19.92 -20.87 -16.88
CA ARG A 162 -20.80 -20.39 -15.79
C ARG A 162 -21.43 -21.51 -15.00
N GLU A 163 -21.55 -22.67 -15.60
CA GLU A 163 -22.25 -23.80 -15.01
C GLU A 163 -21.69 -25.10 -15.58
N VAL A 164 -21.50 -26.07 -14.70
CA VAL A 164 -21.15 -27.46 -15.07
C VAL A 164 -22.19 -28.38 -14.48
N GLN A 165 -22.84 -29.18 -15.33
CA GLN A 165 -23.72 -30.25 -14.92
C GLN A 165 -23.08 -31.59 -15.18
N HIS A 166 -22.95 -32.40 -14.14
CA HIS A 166 -22.49 -33.76 -14.24
C HIS A 166 -23.52 -34.71 -13.59
N GLY A 167 -24.28 -35.41 -14.44
CA GLY A 167 -25.38 -36.25 -13.98
C GLY A 167 -26.45 -35.40 -13.26
N ASP A 168 -26.76 -35.77 -12.02
CA ASP A 168 -27.77 -35.11 -11.19
C ASP A 168 -27.19 -33.93 -10.37
N THR A 169 -25.87 -33.71 -10.47
CA THR A 169 -25.18 -32.64 -9.75
C THR A 169 -24.98 -31.44 -10.66
N ARG A 170 -25.53 -30.30 -10.25
CA ARG A 170 -25.41 -29.01 -10.92
C ARG A 170 -24.56 -28.08 -10.07
N ILE A 171 -23.42 -27.70 -10.60
CA ILE A 171 -22.50 -26.74 -9.97
C ILE A 171 -22.62 -25.42 -10.73
N SER A 172 -23.27 -24.45 -10.12
CA SER A 172 -23.35 -23.09 -10.66
C SER A 172 -22.23 -22.25 -10.04
N TYR A 173 -21.41 -21.69 -10.88
CA TYR A 173 -20.38 -20.75 -10.43
C TYR A 173 -20.97 -19.35 -10.45
N PHE A 174 -21.01 -18.73 -9.29
CA PHE A 174 -21.32 -17.31 -9.22
C PHE A 174 -20.17 -16.55 -9.90
N THR A 175 -20.43 -15.98 -11.07
CA THR A 175 -19.70 -14.82 -11.46
C THR A 175 -20.11 -13.74 -10.47
N SER A 176 -19.19 -13.17 -9.72
CA SER A 176 -19.44 -11.94 -8.97
C SER A 176 -19.72 -10.81 -9.99
N SER A 177 -20.88 -10.95 -10.63
CA SER A 177 -21.46 -9.86 -11.41
C SER A 177 -22.05 -8.92 -10.40
N THR A 178 -21.61 -7.73 -10.47
CA THR A 178 -22.21 -6.58 -9.83
C THR A 178 -21.94 -6.43 -8.36
N SER A 179 -21.01 -5.62 -8.09
CA SER A 179 -21.42 -4.32 -7.58
C SER A 179 -20.19 -3.42 -7.59
N SER A 180 -20.38 -2.31 -8.27
CA SER A 180 -19.68 -1.06 -8.04
C SER A 180 -18.16 -1.15 -7.84
N ALA A 181 -17.44 -0.97 -8.95
CA ALA A 181 -16.14 -0.31 -8.97
C ALA A 181 -15.02 -0.94 -8.11
N SER A 182 -14.83 -2.25 -8.21
CA SER A 182 -13.47 -2.75 -8.04
C SER A 182 -12.74 -2.42 -9.35
N PRO A 183 -11.65 -1.67 -9.36
CA PRO A 183 -10.81 -1.58 -10.53
C PRO A 183 -10.40 -3.02 -10.87
N GLY A 184 -10.68 -3.48 -12.06
CA GLY A 184 -10.88 -4.83 -12.56
C GLY A 184 -9.88 -5.94 -12.27
N TYR A 185 -9.01 -5.82 -11.27
CA TYR A 185 -7.94 -6.77 -10.97
C TYR A 185 -8.00 -7.39 -9.58
N LEU A 186 -8.78 -6.84 -8.65
CA LEU A 186 -8.88 -7.32 -7.28
C LEU A 186 -10.30 -7.74 -6.94
N SER A 187 -10.45 -8.88 -6.28
CA SER A 187 -11.74 -9.36 -5.80
C SER A 187 -12.25 -8.54 -4.61
N ALA A 188 -13.55 -8.59 -4.37
CA ALA A 188 -14.16 -7.87 -3.27
C ALA A 188 -13.56 -8.24 -1.89
N PRO A 189 -13.29 -9.51 -1.56
CA PRO A 189 -12.63 -9.87 -0.30
C PRO A 189 -11.25 -9.25 -0.14
N VAL A 190 -10.45 -9.20 -1.22
CA VAL A 190 -9.13 -8.57 -1.19
C VAL A 190 -9.26 -7.06 -0.98
N VAL A 191 -10.19 -6.41 -1.68
CA VAL A 191 -10.46 -4.98 -1.52
C VAL A 191 -10.89 -4.62 -0.10
N ASP A 192 -11.72 -5.43 0.55
CA ASP A 192 -12.14 -5.20 1.94
C ASP A 192 -10.97 -5.28 2.94
N LEU A 193 -9.98 -6.14 2.68
CA LEU A 193 -8.77 -6.23 3.49
C LEU A 193 -7.90 -4.98 3.38
N ILE A 194 -7.74 -4.44 2.17
CA ILE A 194 -6.80 -3.34 1.89
C ILE A 194 -7.44 -1.96 1.99
N ARG A 195 -8.76 -1.88 2.02
CA ARG A 195 -9.52 -0.62 2.09
C ARG A 195 -9.04 0.36 3.17
N PRO A 196 -8.68 -0.08 4.40
CA PRO A 196 -8.16 0.83 5.44
C PRO A 196 -6.82 1.49 5.10
N TYR A 197 -6.08 0.93 4.14
CA TYR A 197 -4.76 1.44 3.74
C TYR A 197 -4.81 2.38 2.54
N ARG A 198 -5.98 2.53 1.93
CA ARG A 198 -6.15 3.40 0.78
C ARG A 198 -5.97 4.87 1.17
N ARG A 199 -5.13 5.57 0.41
CA ARG A 199 -5.00 7.03 0.55
C ARG A 199 -6.29 7.71 0.09
N LEU A 200 -6.85 8.53 0.95
CA LEU A 200 -8.00 9.35 0.59
C LEU A 200 -7.49 10.71 0.14
N HIS A 201 -7.68 11.03 -1.13
CA HIS A 201 -7.48 12.39 -1.62
C HIS A 201 -8.68 13.22 -1.16
N VAL A 202 -8.44 14.14 -0.24
CA VAL A 202 -9.42 15.16 0.10
C VAL A 202 -9.24 16.27 -0.94
N ALA A 203 -10.24 16.42 -1.81
CA ALA A 203 -10.29 17.46 -2.81
C ALA A 203 -10.50 18.85 -2.16
#